data_1053d9d3d0305ada8d8ade6409abe1a1
#
_entry.id   1053d9d3d0305ada8d8ade6409abe1a1
#
_cell.length_a   1.000
_cell.length_b   1.000
_cell.length_c   1.000
_cell.angle_alpha   90.00
_cell.angle_beta   90.00
_cell.angle_gamma   90.00
#
_symmetry.space_group_name_H-M   'P 1'
#
loop_
_entity.id
_entity.type
_entity.pdbx_description
1 polymer ?
#
loop_
_entity_poly.entity_id
_entity_poly.type
_entity_poly.pdbx_seq_one_letter_code
_entity_poly.pdbx_strand_id
1 'polypeptide(L)'
;MEQERFKEILEIGETIRVEFKRCGNGIESDTYETVCSFLNRFGGDIFLGVTDSGRVVGVPENSVSAMIKNFISCVSNSDLITPTVYLEPRPLHYEDKTVIHIHINPSAEVHSYKKKIFDRVDDADVHVTSTSQIAMMYIRKQSIFTERKVFPYIKVEDLRLDLLPTIRRMAVNSANGRHIWQKTDDMELLRSAGLYSTNHETGKRGLNLAAVLLLGRDDVIKDVAPVYETDALLRRINIDRYDDREIVCTNLVESYDLLMEFAQKHLPDPFYLENEQRISLRGVICREMVSNILIHREFSSSYPAKFVIENNRIYTENANRASWSGEITPENFEPNPKNPIIASFFRNIGLADKLGSGVRNIFKYAKHYQGGHPHFFEQDVFRTSVEFTDATIKVANATMKVANATISDTDATINATINEEDLQMLRLIQAKPDITYTELSEQLDLHRATVARRIKSLAEKRVISRVGARKTGVWEINISL
;
A
#
# COMPACT_ATOMS: atom_id res chain seq x y z
N MET A 1 24.70 4.93 28.81
CA MET A 1 23.64 3.86 28.72
C MET A 1 23.55 3.22 30.08
N GLU A 2 22.34 3.00 30.60
CA GLU A 2 22.13 2.33 31.89
C GLU A 2 22.36 0.82 31.76
N GLN A 3 22.87 0.17 32.82
CA GLN A 3 23.23 -1.25 32.77
C GLN A 3 22.01 -2.18 32.50
N GLU A 4 20.84 -1.81 33.02
CA GLU A 4 19.59 -2.55 32.77
C GLU A 4 19.22 -2.57 31.29
N ARG A 5 19.28 -1.40 30.62
CA ARG A 5 19.01 -1.30 29.18
C ARG A 5 20.01 -2.10 28.34
N PHE A 6 21.28 -2.12 28.75
CA PHE A 6 22.27 -2.93 28.04
C PHE A 6 21.99 -4.42 28.17
N LYS A 7 21.54 -4.86 29.36
CA LYS A 7 21.12 -6.26 29.57
C LYS A 7 19.95 -6.65 28.69
N GLU A 8 18.94 -5.81 28.57
CA GLU A 8 17.80 -6.06 27.66
C GLU A 8 18.26 -6.19 26.20
N ILE A 9 19.21 -5.35 25.77
CA ILE A 9 19.79 -5.42 24.41
C ILE A 9 20.52 -6.75 24.19
N LEU A 10 21.27 -7.24 25.18
CA LEU A 10 21.94 -8.54 25.09
C LEU A 10 20.97 -9.72 24.99
N GLU A 11 19.80 -9.63 25.63
CA GLU A 11 18.76 -10.65 25.57
C GLU A 11 18.00 -10.63 24.23
N ILE A 12 17.81 -9.46 23.62
CA ILE A 12 17.14 -9.30 22.30
C ILE A 12 18.06 -9.78 21.16
N GLY A 13 19.38 -9.52 21.28
CA GLY A 13 20.36 -9.84 20.23
C GLY A 13 20.52 -8.77 19.15
N GLU A 14 21.19 -9.14 18.05
CA GLU A 14 21.41 -8.26 16.90
C GLU A 14 20.09 -7.98 16.17
N THR A 15 19.98 -6.76 15.66
CA THR A 15 18.78 -6.27 14.96
C THR A 15 19.20 -5.27 13.87
N ILE A 16 18.23 -4.72 13.16
CA ILE A 16 18.47 -3.64 12.20
C ILE A 16 19.15 -2.41 12.82
N ARG A 17 19.14 -2.26 14.16
CA ARG A 17 19.71 -1.13 14.91
C ARG A 17 20.71 -1.52 15.98
N VAL A 18 21.02 -2.79 16.15
CA VAL A 18 21.98 -3.28 17.15
C VAL A 18 22.94 -4.23 16.48
N GLU A 19 24.23 -4.02 16.73
CA GLU A 19 25.29 -4.87 16.24
C GLU A 19 26.27 -5.21 17.33
N PHE A 20 26.68 -6.47 17.43
CA PHE A 20 27.68 -6.97 18.34
C PHE A 20 28.97 -7.29 17.58
N LYS A 21 30.11 -6.87 18.10
CA LYS A 21 31.42 -7.17 17.51
C LYS A 21 32.35 -7.72 18.56
N ARG A 22 32.80 -8.95 18.37
CA ARG A 22 33.84 -9.53 19.18
C ARG A 22 35.16 -8.93 18.79
N CYS A 23 35.64 -7.96 19.56
CA CYS A 23 36.94 -7.31 19.33
C CYS A 23 38.01 -7.90 20.25
N GLY A 24 39.20 -8.09 19.72
CA GLY A 24 40.42 -8.30 20.53
C GLY A 24 41.05 -6.96 20.88
N ASN A 25 42.32 -6.76 20.44
CA ASN A 25 43.06 -5.51 20.64
C ASN A 25 42.84 -4.48 19.53
N GLY A 26 41.93 -4.73 18.57
CA GLY A 26 41.69 -3.85 17.44
C GLY A 26 40.27 -3.99 16.89
N ILE A 27 39.89 -3.04 16.05
CA ILE A 27 38.57 -3.01 15.39
C ILE A 27 38.72 -3.57 13.98
N GLU A 28 37.91 -4.52 13.62
CA GLU A 28 37.90 -5.15 12.31
C GLU A 28 37.23 -4.27 11.26
N SER A 29 37.53 -4.51 9.97
CA SER A 29 37.07 -3.66 8.88
C SER A 29 35.55 -3.73 8.64
N ASP A 30 34.93 -4.84 8.95
CA ASP A 30 33.48 -5.04 8.85
C ASP A 30 32.68 -4.11 9.80
N THR A 31 33.23 -3.77 10.96
CA THR A 31 32.65 -2.76 11.86
C THR A 31 32.42 -1.42 11.14
N TYR A 32 33.29 -1.02 10.21
CA TYR A 32 33.08 0.21 9.45
C TYR A 32 32.08 0.07 8.30
N GLU A 33 31.82 -1.16 7.83
CA GLU A 33 30.73 -1.45 6.93
C GLU A 33 29.40 -1.27 7.67
N THR A 34 29.31 -1.74 8.91
CA THR A 34 28.16 -1.50 9.81
C THR A 34 27.99 -0.01 10.12
N VAL A 35 29.08 0.72 10.41
CA VAL A 35 28.98 2.20 10.58
C VAL A 35 28.37 2.85 9.34
N CYS A 36 28.84 2.48 8.14
CA CYS A 36 28.32 3.00 6.88
C CYS A 36 26.84 2.65 6.68
N SER A 37 26.44 1.41 6.92
CA SER A 37 25.06 0.98 6.75
C SER A 37 24.10 1.63 7.76
N PHE A 38 24.52 1.80 9.01
CA PHE A 38 23.74 2.52 10.03
C PHE A 38 23.57 4.00 9.68
N LEU A 39 24.65 4.67 9.24
CA LEU A 39 24.56 6.04 8.73
C LEU A 39 23.56 6.14 7.57
N ASN A 40 23.55 5.15 6.69
CA ASN A 40 22.71 5.11 5.51
C ASN A 40 21.26 4.71 5.79
N ARG A 41 20.99 4.06 6.91
CA ARG A 41 19.63 3.54 7.21
C ARG A 41 19.00 4.27 8.41
N PHE A 42 18.85 3.62 9.53
CA PHE A 42 18.10 4.11 10.68
C PHE A 42 18.98 4.51 11.88
N GLY A 43 20.28 4.50 11.70
CA GLY A 43 21.20 4.57 12.82
C GLY A 43 21.20 3.27 13.62
N GLY A 44 21.87 3.28 14.76
CA GLY A 44 21.93 2.13 15.65
C GLY A 44 23.05 2.22 16.68
N ASP A 45 23.23 1.13 17.40
CA ASP A 45 24.20 0.97 18.46
C ASP A 45 25.14 -0.20 18.14
N ILE A 46 26.44 0.03 18.15
CA ILE A 46 27.46 -0.99 18.00
C ILE A 46 28.14 -1.22 19.35
N PHE A 47 28.27 -2.49 19.75
CA PHE A 47 28.92 -2.89 21.01
C PHE A 47 30.15 -3.73 20.71
N LEU A 48 31.34 -3.15 20.93
CA LEU A 48 32.62 -3.83 20.76
C LEU A 48 32.98 -4.57 22.05
N GLY A 49 33.30 -5.83 21.94
CA GLY A 49 33.57 -6.73 23.07
C GLY A 49 32.37 -7.65 23.42
N VAL A 50 31.39 -7.78 22.49
CA VAL A 50 30.26 -8.69 22.59
C VAL A 50 30.30 -9.64 21.42
N THR A 51 29.94 -10.91 21.64
CA THR A 51 29.80 -11.90 20.56
C THR A 51 28.40 -11.83 19.95
N ASP A 52 28.20 -12.34 18.73
CA ASP A 52 26.93 -12.38 18.01
C ASP A 52 25.82 -13.08 18.85
N SER A 53 26.19 -13.98 19.77
CA SER A 53 25.26 -14.63 20.71
C SER A 53 24.90 -13.78 21.94
N GLY A 54 25.29 -12.49 21.99
CA GLY A 54 25.02 -11.61 23.14
C GLY A 54 25.94 -11.86 24.36
N ARG A 55 26.96 -12.72 24.24
CA ARG A 55 27.88 -12.97 25.35
C ARG A 55 28.93 -11.86 25.44
N VAL A 56 29.01 -11.15 26.55
CA VAL A 56 30.03 -10.13 26.82
C VAL A 56 31.38 -10.82 27.05
N VAL A 57 32.35 -10.53 26.19
CA VAL A 57 33.77 -10.94 26.31
C VAL A 57 34.59 -9.81 26.91
N GLY A 58 34.23 -8.58 26.59
CA GLY A 58 34.97 -7.36 26.96
C GLY A 58 36.13 -7.04 26.03
N VAL A 59 36.60 -5.82 26.13
CA VAL A 59 37.82 -5.31 25.48
C VAL A 59 38.90 -5.15 26.55
N PRO A 60 40.18 -5.51 26.27
CA PRO A 60 41.26 -5.30 27.24
C PRO A 60 41.37 -3.83 27.63
N GLU A 61 41.40 -3.51 28.91
CA GLU A 61 41.38 -2.12 29.41
C GLU A 61 42.49 -1.25 28.86
N ASN A 62 43.70 -1.83 28.73
CA ASN A 62 44.84 -1.15 28.14
C ASN A 62 44.68 -0.80 26.66
N SER A 63 43.72 -1.44 25.95
CA SER A 63 43.45 -1.22 24.53
C SER A 63 42.33 -0.24 24.27
N VAL A 64 41.43 -0.01 25.25
CA VAL A 64 40.22 0.81 25.09
C VAL A 64 40.53 2.21 24.51
N SER A 65 41.48 2.93 25.14
CA SER A 65 41.81 4.29 24.70
C SER A 65 42.41 4.33 23.29
N ALA A 66 43.26 3.34 22.94
CA ALA A 66 43.84 3.22 21.61
C ALA A 66 42.78 2.87 20.54
N MET A 67 41.87 1.96 20.86
CA MET A 67 40.78 1.57 19.96
C MET A 67 39.83 2.75 19.67
N ILE A 68 39.43 3.51 20.70
CA ILE A 68 38.59 4.70 20.54
C ILE A 68 39.25 5.74 19.64
N LYS A 69 40.55 6.04 19.88
CA LYS A 69 41.30 6.99 19.05
C LYS A 69 41.42 6.52 17.59
N ASN A 70 41.69 5.23 17.39
CA ASN A 70 41.77 4.64 16.06
C ASN A 70 40.44 4.68 15.33
N PHE A 71 39.33 4.35 16.01
CA PHE A 71 38.00 4.45 15.46
C PHE A 71 37.67 5.86 14.98
N ILE A 72 37.88 6.88 15.86
CA ILE A 72 37.63 8.29 15.52
C ILE A 72 38.50 8.70 14.32
N SER A 73 39.77 8.30 14.28
CA SER A 73 40.64 8.59 13.15
C SER A 73 40.13 7.98 11.83
N CYS A 74 39.63 6.74 11.88
CA CYS A 74 39.11 6.07 10.70
C CYS A 74 37.82 6.71 10.17
N VAL A 75 36.84 7.04 11.03
CA VAL A 75 35.56 7.64 10.61
C VAL A 75 35.69 9.10 10.17
N SER A 76 36.75 9.78 10.63
CA SER A 76 37.12 11.15 10.22
C SER A 76 37.99 11.20 8.97
N ASN A 77 38.42 10.05 8.43
CA ASN A 77 39.24 9.96 7.23
C ASN A 77 38.36 9.84 5.98
N SER A 78 38.42 10.85 5.10
CA SER A 78 37.62 10.90 3.86
C SER A 78 37.96 9.80 2.85
N ASP A 79 39.14 9.19 2.92
CA ASP A 79 39.51 8.05 2.07
C ASP A 79 38.85 6.74 2.54
N LEU A 80 38.39 6.69 3.78
CA LEU A 80 37.75 5.54 4.37
C LEU A 80 36.22 5.72 4.39
N ILE A 81 35.72 6.78 5.02
CA ILE A 81 34.30 7.10 5.09
C ILE A 81 34.02 8.45 4.42
N THR A 82 33.17 8.43 3.40
CA THR A 82 32.82 9.63 2.62
C THR A 82 31.31 9.76 2.50
N PRO A 83 30.69 10.89 2.91
CA PRO A 83 31.28 11.98 3.73
C PRO A 83 31.76 11.52 5.10
N THR A 84 32.72 12.27 5.69
CA THR A 84 33.22 11.98 7.04
C THR A 84 32.17 12.25 8.12
N VAL A 85 32.29 11.57 9.26
CA VAL A 85 31.37 11.72 10.39
C VAL A 85 32.12 11.90 11.71
N TYR A 86 31.43 12.53 12.66
CA TYR A 86 31.91 12.67 14.03
C TYR A 86 31.13 11.75 14.93
N LEU A 87 31.73 10.71 15.45
CA LEU A 87 31.13 9.72 16.36
C LEU A 87 31.96 9.68 17.64
N GLU A 88 31.28 9.52 18.76
CA GLU A 88 31.87 9.47 20.10
C GLU A 88 31.72 8.07 20.73
N PRO A 89 32.65 7.15 20.52
CA PRO A 89 32.63 5.88 21.24
C PRO A 89 32.82 6.11 22.74
N ARG A 90 32.05 5.40 23.56
CA ARG A 90 32.10 5.51 25.02
C ARG A 90 32.38 4.15 25.67
N PRO A 91 33.30 4.06 26.64
CA PRO A 91 33.43 2.85 27.41
C PRO A 91 32.19 2.62 28.27
N LEU A 92 31.68 1.38 28.28
CA LEU A 92 30.60 0.92 29.11
C LEU A 92 31.10 -0.22 30.00
N HIS A 93 31.05 -0.04 31.33
CA HIS A 93 31.41 -1.08 32.28
C HIS A 93 30.21 -1.95 32.56
N TYR A 94 30.33 -3.23 32.32
CA TYR A 94 29.29 -4.23 32.60
C TYR A 94 29.91 -5.40 33.35
N GLU A 95 29.44 -5.65 34.58
CA GLU A 95 30.10 -6.54 35.53
C GLU A 95 31.59 -6.17 35.70
N ASP A 96 32.49 -7.11 35.46
CA ASP A 96 33.95 -6.94 35.55
C ASP A 96 34.61 -6.67 34.20
N LYS A 97 33.83 -6.33 33.16
CA LYS A 97 34.32 -6.16 31.78
C LYS A 97 34.00 -4.78 31.24
N THR A 98 34.83 -4.34 30.30
CA THR A 98 34.67 -3.09 29.56
C THR A 98 34.23 -3.38 28.13
N VAL A 99 33.13 -2.79 27.69
CA VAL A 99 32.63 -2.81 26.31
C VAL A 99 32.72 -1.40 25.76
N ILE A 100 33.01 -1.24 24.46
CA ILE A 100 32.95 0.09 23.82
C ILE A 100 31.60 0.20 23.11
N HIS A 101 30.82 1.17 23.52
CA HIS A 101 29.53 1.49 22.91
C HIS A 101 29.67 2.64 21.92
N ILE A 102 29.16 2.46 20.69
CA ILE A 102 29.16 3.46 19.63
C ILE A 102 27.73 3.68 19.21
N HIS A 103 27.18 4.85 19.50
CA HIS A 103 25.86 5.25 19.03
C HIS A 103 25.98 6.01 17.72
N ILE A 104 25.22 5.61 16.70
CA ILE A 104 25.24 6.16 15.36
C ILE A 104 23.85 6.70 15.03
N ASN A 105 23.75 8.00 14.83
CA ASN A 105 22.53 8.62 14.31
C ASN A 105 22.44 8.43 12.79
N PRO A 106 21.24 8.29 12.22
CA PRO A 106 21.09 8.28 10.77
C PRO A 106 21.57 9.61 10.18
N SER A 107 22.37 9.55 9.13
CA SER A 107 22.86 10.75 8.45
C SER A 107 21.84 11.30 7.46
N ALA A 108 21.91 12.60 7.16
CA ALA A 108 21.16 13.22 6.06
C ALA A 108 21.77 12.93 4.68
N GLU A 109 22.97 12.36 4.62
CA GLU A 109 23.70 12.07 3.38
C GLU A 109 23.90 10.56 3.19
N VAL A 110 24.19 10.15 1.96
CA VAL A 110 24.58 8.77 1.64
C VAL A 110 26.07 8.64 1.81
N HIS A 111 26.48 7.74 2.69
CA HIS A 111 27.87 7.45 2.99
C HIS A 111 28.40 6.23 2.24
N SER A 112 29.69 6.22 2.01
CA SER A 112 30.42 5.06 1.48
C SER A 112 31.61 4.73 2.38
N TYR A 113 31.92 3.45 2.53
CA TYR A 113 33.15 2.96 3.14
C TYR A 113 34.04 2.36 2.06
N LYS A 114 35.26 2.85 1.94
CA LYS A 114 36.22 2.46 0.87
C LYS A 114 35.56 2.49 -0.53
N LYS A 115 34.82 3.55 -0.82
CA LYS A 115 34.06 3.76 -2.08
C LYS A 115 32.93 2.76 -2.34
N LYS A 116 32.53 1.95 -1.36
CA LYS A 116 31.40 1.04 -1.43
C LYS A 116 30.26 1.58 -0.56
N ILE A 117 29.03 1.57 -1.09
CA ILE A 117 27.84 1.98 -0.36
C ILE A 117 27.23 0.73 0.29
N PHE A 118 26.98 0.80 1.59
CA PHE A 118 26.31 -0.26 2.34
C PHE A 118 24.95 0.22 2.84
N ASP A 119 23.95 -0.64 2.81
CA ASP A 119 22.65 -0.43 3.43
C ASP A 119 22.36 -1.57 4.42
N ARG A 120 21.56 -1.31 5.43
CA ARG A 120 21.19 -2.28 6.46
C ARG A 120 19.90 -2.97 6.09
N VAL A 121 19.92 -4.28 5.99
CA VAL A 121 18.74 -5.12 5.72
C VAL A 121 18.68 -6.17 6.82
N ASP A 122 17.69 -6.05 7.70
CA ASP A 122 17.59 -6.82 8.92
C ASP A 122 18.87 -6.66 9.80
N ASP A 123 19.62 -7.71 10.06
CA ASP A 123 20.91 -7.71 10.78
C ASP A 123 22.13 -7.73 9.85
N ALA A 124 21.95 -7.62 8.54
CA ALA A 124 23.02 -7.73 7.55
C ALA A 124 23.42 -6.39 6.92
N ASP A 125 24.71 -6.18 6.73
CA ASP A 125 25.30 -5.07 5.97
C ASP A 125 25.43 -5.45 4.50
N VAL A 126 24.58 -4.91 3.64
CA VAL A 126 24.48 -5.26 2.23
C VAL A 126 25.21 -4.23 1.36
N HIS A 127 26.17 -4.67 0.57
CA HIS A 127 26.82 -3.83 -0.43
C HIS A 127 25.85 -3.51 -1.58
N VAL A 128 25.46 -2.25 -1.72
CA VAL A 128 24.52 -1.77 -2.74
C VAL A 128 25.28 -1.42 -4.01
N THR A 129 25.00 -2.15 -5.08
CA THR A 129 25.63 -1.93 -6.41
C THR A 129 24.64 -1.43 -7.46
N SER A 130 23.34 -1.63 -7.24
CA SER A 130 22.27 -1.20 -8.16
C SER A 130 22.14 0.33 -8.17
N THR A 131 22.28 0.93 -9.35
CA THR A 131 22.12 2.39 -9.54
C THR A 131 20.74 2.89 -9.09
N SER A 132 19.69 2.10 -9.33
CA SER A 132 18.33 2.45 -8.90
C SER A 132 18.18 2.43 -7.39
N GLN A 133 18.77 1.44 -6.70
CA GLN A 133 18.76 1.39 -5.24
C GLN A 133 19.57 2.55 -4.63
N ILE A 134 20.72 2.88 -5.19
CA ILE A 134 21.53 4.03 -4.77
C ILE A 134 20.74 5.34 -4.95
N ALA A 135 20.05 5.53 -6.09
CA ALA A 135 19.21 6.68 -6.33
C ALA A 135 18.07 6.80 -5.27
N MET A 136 17.44 5.67 -4.91
CA MET A 136 16.44 5.64 -3.85
C MET A 136 17.02 5.99 -2.48
N MET A 137 18.26 5.59 -2.17
CA MET A 137 18.93 5.99 -0.93
C MET A 137 19.13 7.51 -0.86
N TYR A 138 19.57 8.16 -1.95
CA TYR A 138 19.68 9.62 -2.03
C TYR A 138 18.31 10.31 -1.84
N ILE A 139 17.26 9.85 -2.52
CA ILE A 139 15.89 10.38 -2.38
C ILE A 139 15.42 10.25 -0.92
N ARG A 140 15.67 9.11 -0.28
CA ARG A 140 15.33 8.86 1.14
C ARG A 140 16.02 9.85 2.07
N LYS A 141 17.32 10.14 1.82
CA LYS A 141 18.15 11.01 2.67
C LYS A 141 17.82 12.50 2.52
N GLN A 142 17.54 12.95 1.32
CA GLN A 142 17.36 14.38 1.02
C GLN A 142 16.01 14.94 1.50
N SER A 143 15.12 14.13 2.09
CA SER A 143 13.77 14.55 2.44
C SER A 143 13.01 15.20 1.27
N ILE A 144 13.39 14.86 0.03
CA ILE A 144 12.74 15.36 -1.18
C ILE A 144 11.37 14.68 -1.29
N PHE A 145 10.33 15.48 -1.21
CA PHE A 145 8.99 15.00 -1.50
C PHE A 145 8.80 14.93 -3.01
N THR A 146 8.79 13.72 -3.57
CA THR A 146 8.64 13.47 -5.01
C THR A 146 7.41 14.17 -5.59
N GLU A 147 6.33 14.27 -4.81
CA GLU A 147 5.09 14.97 -5.17
C GLU A 147 5.30 16.47 -5.50
N ARG A 148 6.39 17.10 -5.00
CA ARG A 148 6.72 18.52 -5.25
C ARG A 148 7.43 18.79 -6.57
N LYS A 149 7.80 17.75 -7.32
CA LYS A 149 8.46 17.91 -8.62
C LYS A 149 7.59 18.73 -9.55
N VAL A 150 8.09 19.87 -10.02
CA VAL A 150 7.36 20.81 -10.88
C VAL A 150 7.52 20.44 -12.35
N PHE A 151 6.43 20.48 -13.10
CA PHE A 151 6.35 20.25 -14.55
C PHE A 151 5.90 21.53 -15.27
N PRO A 152 6.83 22.40 -15.72
CA PRO A 152 6.50 23.72 -16.26
C PRO A 152 5.68 23.70 -17.55
N TYR A 153 5.70 22.57 -18.27
CA TYR A 153 5.01 22.41 -19.56
C TYR A 153 3.60 21.83 -19.44
N ILE A 154 3.23 21.30 -18.26
CA ILE A 154 1.87 20.84 -18.00
C ILE A 154 0.99 22.06 -17.71
N LYS A 155 -0.13 22.13 -18.42
CA LYS A 155 -1.10 23.22 -18.34
C LYS A 155 -2.29 22.82 -17.47
N VAL A 156 -3.08 23.82 -17.08
CA VAL A 156 -4.29 23.58 -16.26
C VAL A 156 -5.33 22.78 -17.05
N GLU A 157 -5.37 22.94 -18.37
CA GLU A 157 -6.26 22.20 -19.28
C GLU A 157 -5.91 20.70 -19.38
N ASP A 158 -4.73 20.30 -18.92
CA ASP A 158 -4.31 18.90 -18.85
C ASP A 158 -4.86 18.19 -17.60
N LEU A 159 -5.54 18.95 -16.74
CA LEU A 159 -6.20 18.44 -15.55
C LEU A 159 -7.70 18.17 -15.80
N ARG A 160 -8.28 17.29 -15.00
CA ARG A 160 -9.72 16.99 -14.92
C ARG A 160 -10.44 18.08 -14.11
N LEU A 161 -10.58 19.27 -14.72
CA LEU A 161 -11.26 20.41 -14.09
C LEU A 161 -12.73 20.13 -13.82
N ASP A 162 -13.33 19.19 -14.54
CA ASP A 162 -14.69 18.69 -14.31
C ASP A 162 -14.90 18.06 -12.94
N LEU A 163 -13.83 17.62 -12.26
CA LEU A 163 -13.88 17.11 -10.88
C LEU A 163 -13.96 18.23 -9.83
N LEU A 164 -13.52 19.46 -10.14
CA LEU A 164 -13.43 20.54 -9.16
C LEU A 164 -14.76 20.91 -8.50
N PRO A 165 -15.93 20.93 -9.18
CA PRO A 165 -17.21 21.17 -8.51
C PRO A 165 -17.52 20.11 -7.42
N THR A 166 -17.23 18.84 -7.70
CA THR A 166 -17.41 17.75 -6.72
C THR A 166 -16.42 17.87 -5.58
N ILE A 167 -15.14 18.15 -5.86
CA ILE A 167 -14.08 18.38 -4.86
C ILE A 167 -14.46 19.53 -3.92
N ARG A 168 -14.96 20.65 -4.44
CA ARG A 168 -15.44 21.79 -3.64
C ARG A 168 -16.57 21.37 -2.70
N ARG A 169 -17.55 20.62 -3.21
CA ARG A 169 -18.67 20.10 -2.42
C ARG A 169 -18.18 19.17 -1.31
N MET A 170 -17.25 18.25 -1.62
CA MET A 170 -16.65 17.34 -0.64
C MET A 170 -15.91 18.12 0.45
N ALA A 171 -15.11 19.12 0.08
CA ALA A 171 -14.36 19.95 1.03
C ALA A 171 -15.30 20.73 1.96
N VAL A 172 -16.38 21.29 1.44
CA VAL A 172 -17.40 21.99 2.25
C VAL A 172 -18.08 21.04 3.23
N ASN A 173 -18.43 19.83 2.78
CA ASN A 173 -19.04 18.82 3.64
C ASN A 173 -18.10 18.37 4.76
N SER A 174 -16.82 18.12 4.43
CA SER A 174 -15.78 17.73 5.38
C SER A 174 -15.52 18.82 6.45
N ALA A 175 -15.66 20.09 6.08
CA ALA A 175 -15.44 21.25 6.95
C ALA A 175 -16.73 21.79 7.61
N ASN A 176 -17.77 20.94 7.78
CA ASN A 176 -19.04 21.32 8.39
C ASN A 176 -19.69 22.58 7.76
N GLY A 177 -19.68 22.64 6.44
CA GLY A 177 -20.37 23.69 5.67
C GLY A 177 -19.53 24.93 5.34
N ARG A 178 -18.26 25.01 5.76
CA ARG A 178 -17.39 26.17 5.46
C ARG A 178 -15.99 25.72 5.03
N HIS A 179 -15.66 25.94 3.78
CA HIS A 179 -14.31 25.73 3.25
C HIS A 179 -13.91 26.84 2.30
N ILE A 180 -12.63 27.23 2.31
CA ILE A 180 -12.11 28.34 1.49
C ILE A 180 -12.34 28.09 0.00
N TRP A 181 -12.24 26.84 -0.45
CA TRP A 181 -12.40 26.45 -1.87
C TRP A 181 -13.80 26.70 -2.44
N GLN A 182 -14.80 26.93 -1.59
CA GLN A 182 -16.17 27.23 -2.02
C GLN A 182 -16.26 28.54 -2.82
N LYS A 183 -15.40 29.52 -2.50
CA LYS A 183 -15.46 30.87 -3.04
C LYS A 183 -14.27 31.21 -3.95
N THR A 184 -13.25 30.36 -4.05
CA THR A 184 -12.05 30.59 -4.85
C THR A 184 -12.28 30.17 -6.30
N ASP A 185 -11.60 30.83 -7.24
CA ASP A 185 -11.50 30.31 -8.61
C ASP A 185 -10.63 29.05 -8.68
N ASP A 186 -10.56 28.40 -9.85
CA ASP A 186 -9.86 27.13 -10.02
C ASP A 186 -8.35 27.28 -9.80
N MET A 187 -7.75 28.37 -10.29
CA MET A 187 -6.32 28.65 -10.10
C MET A 187 -5.98 28.94 -8.64
N GLU A 188 -6.83 29.66 -7.96
CA GLU A 188 -6.66 29.95 -6.52
C GLU A 188 -6.82 28.68 -5.68
N LEU A 189 -7.76 27.79 -6.05
CA LEU A 189 -7.88 26.46 -5.45
C LEU A 189 -6.58 25.68 -5.64
N LEU A 190 -6.07 25.56 -6.87
CA LEU A 190 -4.84 24.83 -7.15
C LEU A 190 -3.63 25.38 -6.35
N ARG A 191 -3.52 26.70 -6.23
CA ARG A 191 -2.46 27.35 -5.43
C ARG A 191 -2.63 27.08 -3.93
N SER A 192 -3.82 27.25 -3.40
CA SER A 192 -4.10 27.04 -1.97
C SER A 192 -3.99 25.58 -1.56
N ALA A 193 -4.24 24.65 -2.49
CA ALA A 193 -4.01 23.22 -2.30
C ALA A 193 -2.52 22.81 -2.43
N GLY A 194 -1.62 23.74 -2.81
CA GLY A 194 -0.21 23.47 -3.03
C GLY A 194 0.10 22.72 -4.33
N LEU A 195 -0.85 22.68 -5.27
CA LEU A 195 -0.73 21.96 -6.55
C LEU A 195 -0.03 22.77 -7.65
N TYR A 196 0.00 24.09 -7.49
CA TYR A 196 0.74 25.00 -8.35
C TYR A 196 1.80 25.72 -7.52
N SER A 197 3.07 25.45 -7.78
CA SER A 197 4.18 25.89 -6.95
C SER A 197 5.39 26.37 -7.76
N THR A 198 6.32 27.00 -7.07
CA THR A 198 7.63 27.38 -7.61
C THR A 198 8.69 26.47 -6.98
N ASN A 199 9.51 25.85 -7.80
CA ASN A 199 10.74 25.22 -7.33
C ASN A 199 11.78 26.34 -7.10
N HIS A 200 12.10 26.60 -5.84
CA HIS A 200 12.99 27.70 -5.45
C HIS A 200 14.46 27.47 -5.82
N GLU A 201 14.89 26.23 -6.09
CA GLU A 201 16.24 25.91 -6.53
C GLU A 201 16.43 26.22 -8.02
N THR A 202 15.43 25.88 -8.85
CA THR A 202 15.51 26.03 -10.30
C THR A 202 14.78 27.26 -10.84
N GLY A 203 14.01 27.96 -10.00
CA GLY A 203 13.13 29.08 -10.39
C GLY A 203 11.92 28.66 -11.27
N LYS A 204 11.78 27.38 -11.60
CA LYS A 204 10.67 26.87 -12.42
C LYS A 204 9.35 26.92 -11.65
N ARG A 205 8.30 27.40 -12.33
CA ARG A 205 6.96 27.52 -11.77
C ARG A 205 5.95 26.74 -12.61
N GLY A 206 5.01 26.06 -11.98
CA GLY A 206 4.00 25.27 -12.67
C GLY A 206 3.27 24.29 -11.76
N LEU A 207 2.50 23.39 -12.38
CA LEU A 207 1.88 22.26 -11.71
C LEU A 207 2.95 21.27 -11.27
N ASN A 208 2.76 20.70 -10.07
CA ASN A 208 3.66 19.68 -9.53
C ASN A 208 3.09 18.27 -9.72
N LEU A 209 3.87 17.25 -9.34
CA LEU A 209 3.45 15.85 -9.45
C LEU A 209 2.16 15.58 -8.67
N ALA A 210 1.98 16.20 -7.49
CA ALA A 210 0.73 16.05 -6.73
C ALA A 210 -0.49 16.51 -7.54
N ALA A 211 -0.38 17.61 -8.31
CA ALA A 211 -1.46 18.09 -9.18
C ALA A 211 -1.80 17.07 -10.27
N VAL A 212 -0.77 16.51 -10.91
CA VAL A 212 -0.93 15.51 -11.97
C VAL A 212 -1.57 14.24 -11.40
N LEU A 213 -1.09 13.76 -10.27
CA LEU A 213 -1.63 12.54 -9.65
C LEU A 213 -3.05 12.73 -9.10
N LEU A 214 -3.39 13.91 -8.55
CA LEU A 214 -4.70 14.17 -7.98
C LEU A 214 -5.77 14.49 -9.03
N LEU A 215 -5.41 15.20 -10.09
CA LEU A 215 -6.35 15.80 -11.03
C LEU A 215 -5.97 15.60 -12.50
N GLY A 216 -4.87 14.93 -12.81
CA GLY A 216 -4.44 14.72 -14.20
C GLY A 216 -5.39 13.85 -15.01
N ARG A 217 -5.42 14.05 -16.32
CA ARG A 217 -6.00 13.09 -17.25
C ARG A 217 -5.10 11.86 -17.36
N ASP A 218 -5.65 10.72 -17.71
CA ASP A 218 -4.92 9.44 -17.75
C ASP A 218 -3.72 9.46 -18.70
N ASP A 219 -3.82 10.17 -19.83
CA ASP A 219 -2.73 10.33 -20.78
C ASP A 219 -1.56 11.14 -20.17
N VAL A 220 -1.86 12.20 -19.43
CA VAL A 220 -0.89 13.04 -18.74
C VAL A 220 -0.23 12.27 -17.56
N ILE A 221 -1.02 11.51 -16.81
CA ILE A 221 -0.49 10.66 -15.72
C ILE A 221 0.49 9.63 -16.28
N LYS A 222 0.13 8.95 -17.37
CA LYS A 222 1.00 7.96 -18.02
C LYS A 222 2.29 8.56 -18.56
N ASP A 223 2.25 9.79 -19.06
CA ASP A 223 3.45 10.49 -19.55
C ASP A 223 4.39 10.86 -18.41
N VAL A 224 3.84 11.34 -17.29
CA VAL A 224 4.61 11.84 -16.14
C VAL A 224 5.04 10.75 -15.18
N ALA A 225 4.20 9.75 -14.97
CA ALA A 225 4.38 8.64 -14.03
C ALA A 225 4.04 7.29 -14.70
N PRO A 226 4.84 6.83 -15.67
CA PRO A 226 4.51 5.67 -16.52
C PRO A 226 4.39 4.34 -15.76
N VAL A 227 4.93 4.27 -14.56
CA VAL A 227 4.87 3.07 -13.68
C VAL A 227 3.79 3.18 -12.60
N TYR A 228 2.97 4.26 -12.62
CA TYR A 228 1.91 4.45 -11.67
C TYR A 228 0.73 3.53 -11.98
N GLU A 229 0.50 2.56 -11.11
CA GLU A 229 -0.68 1.69 -11.13
C GLU A 229 -0.95 1.14 -9.73
N THR A 230 -2.19 0.77 -9.47
CA THR A 230 -2.60 0.01 -8.29
C THR A 230 -3.36 -1.23 -8.74
N ASP A 231 -2.85 -2.40 -8.37
CA ASP A 231 -3.48 -3.69 -8.65
C ASP A 231 -4.49 -4.03 -7.53
N ALA A 232 -5.77 -4.05 -7.85
CA ALA A 232 -6.81 -4.60 -6.98
C ALA A 232 -7.06 -6.06 -7.38
N LEU A 233 -6.85 -6.99 -6.45
CA LEU A 233 -6.84 -8.44 -6.70
C LEU A 233 -7.78 -9.17 -5.74
N LEU A 234 -8.63 -10.05 -6.28
CA LEU A 234 -9.33 -11.06 -5.51
C LEU A 234 -8.63 -12.41 -5.68
N ARG A 235 -8.24 -13.06 -4.58
CA ARG A 235 -7.58 -14.37 -4.54
C ARG A 235 -8.24 -15.28 -3.52
N ARG A 236 -9.35 -15.89 -3.87
CA ARG A 236 -10.10 -16.79 -2.98
C ARG A 236 -10.06 -18.23 -3.43
N ILE A 237 -10.28 -18.46 -4.72
CA ILE A 237 -10.27 -19.79 -5.35
C ILE A 237 -8.94 -19.98 -6.05
N ASN A 238 -8.53 -19.00 -6.85
CA ASN A 238 -7.25 -19.02 -7.57
C ASN A 238 -6.19 -18.21 -6.81
N ILE A 239 -5.40 -18.91 -5.99
CA ILE A 239 -4.35 -18.32 -5.15
C ILE A 239 -3.12 -17.92 -5.98
N ASP A 240 -2.80 -18.68 -7.04
CA ASP A 240 -1.61 -18.45 -7.87
C ASP A 240 -1.78 -17.25 -8.80
N ARG A 241 -3.02 -16.96 -9.20
CA ARG A 241 -3.34 -15.82 -10.05
C ARG A 241 -4.30 -14.85 -9.36
N TYR A 242 -5.54 -14.88 -9.76
CA TYR A 242 -6.65 -14.08 -9.21
C TYR A 242 -7.98 -14.62 -9.74
N ASP A 243 -9.05 -14.41 -8.97
CA ASP A 243 -10.43 -14.67 -9.39
C ASP A 243 -11.03 -13.45 -10.08
N ASP A 244 -10.62 -12.25 -9.62
CA ASP A 244 -10.97 -10.95 -10.21
C ASP A 244 -9.80 -9.98 -10.07
N ARG A 245 -9.67 -9.06 -11.03
CA ARG A 245 -8.59 -8.08 -11.07
C ARG A 245 -9.05 -6.78 -11.69
N GLU A 246 -8.66 -5.68 -11.07
CA GLU A 246 -8.81 -4.34 -11.61
C GLU A 246 -7.48 -3.59 -11.50
N ILE A 247 -6.99 -3.06 -12.62
CA ILE A 247 -5.79 -2.23 -12.68
C ILE A 247 -6.24 -0.77 -12.68
N VAL A 248 -5.98 -0.09 -11.58
CA VAL A 248 -6.33 1.32 -11.38
C VAL A 248 -5.13 2.19 -11.69
N CYS A 249 -5.22 3.00 -12.75
CA CYS A 249 -4.15 3.88 -13.23
C CYS A 249 -4.68 5.27 -13.65
N THR A 250 -5.76 5.72 -13.01
CA THR A 250 -6.33 7.07 -13.17
C THR A 250 -5.90 8.00 -12.02
N ASN A 251 -6.40 9.24 -11.99
CA ASN A 251 -6.10 10.17 -10.92
C ASN A 251 -6.51 9.64 -9.53
N LEU A 252 -5.85 10.11 -8.47
CA LEU A 252 -6.02 9.56 -7.11
C LEU A 252 -7.43 9.73 -6.56
N VAL A 253 -8.19 10.75 -6.99
CA VAL A 253 -9.58 10.97 -6.54
C VAL A 253 -10.47 9.86 -7.10
N GLU A 254 -10.42 9.61 -8.40
CA GLU A 254 -11.17 8.53 -9.04
C GLU A 254 -10.63 7.14 -8.66
N SER A 255 -9.30 7.01 -8.47
CA SER A 255 -8.70 5.76 -7.97
C SER A 255 -9.23 5.35 -6.61
N TYR A 256 -9.48 6.32 -5.72
CA TYR A 256 -10.11 6.05 -4.43
C TYR A 256 -11.50 5.42 -4.60
N ASP A 257 -12.34 5.98 -5.44
CA ASP A 257 -13.70 5.49 -5.67
C ASP A 257 -13.68 4.08 -6.28
N LEU A 258 -12.85 3.83 -7.31
CA LEU A 258 -12.70 2.51 -7.94
C LEU A 258 -12.24 1.44 -6.94
N LEU A 259 -11.23 1.73 -6.12
CA LEU A 259 -10.76 0.79 -5.10
C LEU A 259 -11.80 0.52 -4.01
N MET A 260 -12.59 1.53 -3.63
CA MET A 260 -13.69 1.36 -2.69
C MET A 260 -14.85 0.55 -3.31
N GLU A 261 -15.15 0.72 -4.59
CA GLU A 261 -16.11 -0.10 -5.34
C GLU A 261 -15.65 -1.56 -5.43
N PHE A 262 -14.36 -1.80 -5.71
CA PHE A 262 -13.78 -3.15 -5.69
C PHE A 262 -13.92 -3.81 -4.31
N ALA A 263 -13.63 -3.06 -3.24
CA ALA A 263 -13.85 -3.55 -1.87
C ALA A 263 -15.33 -3.84 -1.59
N GLN A 264 -16.24 -2.99 -2.05
CA GLN A 264 -17.67 -3.18 -1.87
C GLN A 264 -18.20 -4.41 -2.61
N LYS A 265 -17.68 -4.68 -3.80
CA LYS A 265 -18.04 -5.84 -4.61
C LYS A 265 -17.66 -7.17 -3.94
N HIS A 266 -16.53 -7.20 -3.23
CA HIS A 266 -15.93 -8.45 -2.78
C HIS A 266 -15.95 -8.68 -1.27
N LEU A 267 -16.21 -7.66 -0.46
CA LEU A 267 -16.21 -7.77 0.99
C LEU A 267 -17.62 -7.61 1.57
N PRO A 268 -18.02 -8.44 2.53
CA PRO A 268 -19.28 -8.26 3.26
C PRO A 268 -19.21 -6.99 4.13
N ASP A 269 -20.37 -6.47 4.48
CA ASP A 269 -20.51 -5.37 5.44
C ASP A 269 -21.44 -5.80 6.58
N PRO A 270 -20.92 -6.49 7.59
CA PRO A 270 -21.73 -6.99 8.70
C PRO A 270 -22.40 -5.83 9.44
N PHE A 271 -23.60 -6.10 9.95
CA PHE A 271 -24.33 -5.11 10.74
C PHE A 271 -23.61 -4.81 12.06
N TYR A 272 -23.30 -3.54 12.27
CA TYR A 272 -22.64 -3.08 13.50
C TYR A 272 -23.23 -1.74 13.95
N LEU A 273 -23.54 -1.64 15.24
CA LEU A 273 -24.04 -0.41 15.87
C LEU A 273 -23.02 0.12 16.88
N GLU A 274 -22.75 1.42 16.80
CA GLU A 274 -21.99 2.15 17.80
C GLU A 274 -22.79 3.41 18.17
N ASN A 275 -23.07 3.61 19.46
CA ASN A 275 -23.89 4.72 19.96
C ASN A 275 -25.23 4.89 19.19
N GLU A 276 -25.94 3.78 18.98
CA GLU A 276 -27.22 3.71 18.27
C GLU A 276 -27.16 4.07 16.77
N GLN A 277 -25.97 4.31 16.24
CA GLN A 277 -25.76 4.58 14.82
C GLN A 277 -25.15 3.38 14.11
N ARG A 278 -25.67 3.07 12.91
CA ARG A 278 -25.08 2.04 12.06
C ARG A 278 -23.75 2.54 11.49
N ILE A 279 -22.68 1.77 11.71
CA ILE A 279 -21.35 1.99 11.13
C ILE A 279 -21.06 0.87 10.14
N SER A 280 -20.62 1.23 8.94
CA SER A 280 -20.08 0.30 7.96
C SER A 280 -18.63 -0.05 8.36
N LEU A 281 -18.45 -1.22 8.97
CA LEU A 281 -17.11 -1.70 9.35
C LEU A 281 -16.20 -1.87 8.13
N ARG A 282 -16.71 -2.49 7.05
CA ARG A 282 -16.01 -2.53 5.76
C ARG A 282 -15.63 -1.14 5.28
N GLY A 283 -16.58 -0.21 5.31
CA GLY A 283 -16.36 1.17 4.87
C GLY A 283 -15.24 1.86 5.64
N VAL A 284 -15.19 1.74 6.96
CA VAL A 284 -14.13 2.35 7.78
C VAL A 284 -12.78 1.70 7.49
N ILE A 285 -12.68 0.37 7.52
CA ILE A 285 -11.41 -0.35 7.33
C ILE A 285 -10.86 -0.11 5.92
N CYS A 286 -11.69 -0.31 4.89
CA CYS A 286 -11.23 -0.15 3.50
C CYS A 286 -10.89 1.30 3.17
N ARG A 287 -11.64 2.30 3.69
CA ARG A 287 -11.30 3.71 3.52
C ARG A 287 -9.89 4.01 4.02
N GLU A 288 -9.54 3.55 5.21
CA GLU A 288 -8.21 3.77 5.77
C GLU A 288 -7.12 3.04 4.97
N MET A 289 -7.36 1.79 4.57
CA MET A 289 -6.40 1.03 3.76
C MET A 289 -6.20 1.65 2.38
N VAL A 290 -7.28 2.05 1.70
CA VAL A 290 -7.23 2.69 0.38
C VAL A 290 -6.59 4.08 0.46
N SER A 291 -6.95 4.89 1.45
CA SER A 291 -6.31 6.20 1.65
C SER A 291 -4.81 6.04 1.90
N ASN A 292 -4.40 5.08 2.72
CA ASN A 292 -2.99 4.84 3.02
C ASN A 292 -2.19 4.44 1.78
N ILE A 293 -2.69 3.53 0.96
CA ILE A 293 -1.99 3.08 -0.26
C ILE A 293 -1.86 4.20 -1.31
N LEU A 294 -2.82 5.13 -1.37
CA LEU A 294 -2.81 6.26 -2.29
C LEU A 294 -1.95 7.43 -1.79
N ILE A 295 -1.95 7.69 -0.47
CA ILE A 295 -1.26 8.83 0.14
C ILE A 295 0.20 8.52 0.45
N HIS A 296 0.50 7.35 1.03
CA HIS A 296 1.81 7.02 1.59
C HIS A 296 2.72 6.22 0.65
N ARG A 297 2.58 6.42 -0.64
CA ARG A 297 3.30 5.73 -1.70
C ARG A 297 4.49 6.54 -2.19
N GLU A 298 5.61 5.87 -2.54
CA GLU A 298 6.69 6.49 -3.31
C GLU A 298 6.41 6.34 -4.82
N PHE A 299 6.04 7.45 -5.46
CA PHE A 299 5.59 7.47 -6.85
C PHE A 299 6.72 7.35 -7.88
N SER A 300 7.98 7.49 -7.47
CA SER A 300 9.14 7.26 -8.35
C SER A 300 9.55 5.78 -8.42
N SER A 301 8.99 4.93 -7.57
CA SER A 301 9.27 3.50 -7.54
C SER A 301 8.47 2.75 -8.60
N SER A 302 9.13 1.79 -9.27
CA SER A 302 8.48 0.85 -10.18
C SER A 302 7.72 -0.29 -9.47
N TYR A 303 7.77 -0.35 -8.13
CA TYR A 303 7.01 -1.35 -7.38
C TYR A 303 5.51 -1.03 -7.45
N PRO A 304 4.66 -1.91 -8.02
CA PRO A 304 3.23 -1.67 -8.12
C PRO A 304 2.59 -1.67 -6.73
N ALA A 305 1.67 -0.75 -6.52
CA ALA A 305 0.83 -0.82 -5.34
C ALA A 305 -0.22 -1.93 -5.50
N LYS A 306 -0.58 -2.61 -4.39
CA LYS A 306 -1.53 -3.72 -4.43
C LYS A 306 -2.58 -3.57 -3.33
N PHE A 307 -3.84 -3.81 -3.69
CA PHE A 307 -4.95 -4.02 -2.78
C PHE A 307 -5.49 -5.43 -3.00
N VAL A 308 -5.28 -6.34 -2.05
CA VAL A 308 -5.56 -7.76 -2.23
C VAL A 308 -6.56 -8.26 -1.20
N ILE A 309 -7.57 -8.97 -1.69
CA ILE A 309 -8.60 -9.64 -0.89
C ILE A 309 -8.41 -11.15 -1.02
N GLU A 310 -8.13 -11.82 0.09
CA GLU A 310 -8.00 -13.27 0.20
C GLU A 310 -9.11 -13.85 1.10
N ASN A 311 -9.13 -15.16 1.27
CA ASN A 311 -10.15 -15.80 2.13
C ASN A 311 -10.01 -15.43 3.61
N ASN A 312 -8.77 -15.33 4.07
CA ASN A 312 -8.43 -15.18 5.49
C ASN A 312 -7.85 -13.79 5.82
N ARG A 313 -7.69 -12.90 4.82
CA ARG A 313 -7.17 -11.55 5.05
C ARG A 313 -7.48 -10.60 3.90
N ILE A 314 -7.38 -9.33 4.21
CA ILE A 314 -7.21 -8.24 3.25
C ILE A 314 -5.86 -7.57 3.51
N TYR A 315 -5.16 -7.17 2.46
CA TYR A 315 -3.91 -6.43 2.66
C TYR A 315 -3.63 -5.44 1.53
N THR A 316 -2.80 -4.45 1.87
CA THR A 316 -2.25 -3.49 0.90
C THR A 316 -0.73 -3.51 0.97
N GLU A 317 -0.09 -3.27 -0.17
CA GLU A 317 1.35 -3.09 -0.31
C GLU A 317 1.65 -1.91 -1.21
N ASN A 318 2.61 -1.08 -0.84
CA ASN A 318 3.11 0.00 -1.70
C ASN A 318 4.58 0.28 -1.42
N ALA A 319 5.29 0.77 -2.44
CA ALA A 319 6.63 1.31 -2.25
C ALA A 319 6.62 2.45 -1.23
N ASN A 320 7.60 2.46 -0.35
CA ASN A 320 7.67 3.39 0.76
C ASN A 320 9.08 3.99 0.91
N ARG A 321 9.16 5.15 1.54
CA ARG A 321 10.39 5.71 2.09
C ARG A 321 10.35 5.55 3.60
N ALA A 322 10.76 4.38 4.06
CA ALA A 322 10.71 4.06 5.47
C ALA A 322 11.54 5.03 6.31
N SER A 323 10.96 5.54 7.38
CA SER A 323 11.66 6.34 8.41
C SER A 323 12.21 5.46 9.53
N TRP A 324 11.68 4.26 9.68
CA TRP A 324 12.19 3.20 10.56
C TRP A 324 11.75 1.84 9.99
N SER A 325 12.10 0.73 10.63
CA SER A 325 11.67 -0.60 10.21
C SER A 325 11.05 -1.35 11.38
N GLY A 326 9.95 -2.02 11.10
CA GLY A 326 9.28 -2.87 12.08
C GLY A 326 7.76 -2.75 12.06
N GLU A 327 7.14 -3.40 13.03
CA GLU A 327 5.69 -3.40 13.20
C GLU A 327 5.22 -2.11 13.88
N ILE A 328 4.23 -1.47 13.27
CA ILE A 328 3.58 -0.27 13.81
C ILE A 328 2.39 -0.71 14.68
N THR A 329 2.39 -0.25 15.92
CA THR A 329 1.29 -0.41 16.87
C THR A 329 0.69 0.96 17.23
N PRO A 330 -0.50 1.02 17.85
CA PRO A 330 -1.08 2.29 18.30
C PRO A 330 -0.19 3.08 19.27
N GLU A 331 0.70 2.39 19.98
CA GLU A 331 1.60 2.96 21.00
C GLU A 331 2.86 3.57 20.38
N ASN A 332 3.41 2.96 19.33
CA ASN A 332 4.65 3.41 18.69
C ASN A 332 4.41 4.23 17.40
N PHE A 333 3.14 4.42 17.02
CA PHE A 333 2.80 5.10 15.78
C PHE A 333 3.02 6.61 15.87
N GLU A 334 3.91 7.10 15.00
CA GLU A 334 4.12 8.52 14.76
C GLU A 334 3.68 8.90 13.34
N PRO A 335 2.69 9.80 13.18
CA PRO A 335 2.23 10.22 11.87
C PRO A 335 3.31 10.91 11.05
N ASN A 336 3.74 10.32 9.96
CA ASN A 336 4.72 10.88 9.04
C ASN A 336 4.23 10.75 7.58
N PRO A 337 3.50 11.73 7.04
CA PRO A 337 2.99 11.64 5.67
C PRO A 337 4.14 11.68 4.66
N LYS A 338 4.22 10.66 3.81
CA LYS A 338 5.24 10.56 2.76
C LYS A 338 4.98 11.56 1.61
N ASN A 339 3.71 11.95 1.42
CA ASN A 339 3.25 12.93 0.45
C ASN A 339 2.33 13.95 1.13
N PRO A 340 2.88 14.97 1.82
CA PRO A 340 2.10 15.90 2.63
C PRO A 340 1.09 16.75 1.84
N ILE A 341 1.34 17.06 0.56
CA ILE A 341 0.39 17.80 -0.29
C ILE A 341 -0.82 16.91 -0.59
N ILE A 342 -0.58 15.69 -1.08
CA ILE A 342 -1.64 14.69 -1.35
C ILE A 342 -2.42 14.38 -0.08
N ALA A 343 -1.73 14.15 1.03
CA ALA A 343 -2.36 13.90 2.34
C ALA A 343 -3.25 15.08 2.78
N SER A 344 -2.78 16.32 2.61
CA SER A 344 -3.56 17.52 2.92
C SER A 344 -4.79 17.65 2.03
N PHE A 345 -4.65 17.36 0.74
CA PHE A 345 -5.75 17.39 -0.20
C PHE A 345 -6.84 16.37 0.17
N PHE A 346 -6.46 15.10 0.42
CA PHE A 346 -7.38 14.04 0.84
C PHE A 346 -8.12 14.39 2.14
N ARG A 347 -7.42 15.00 3.12
CA ARG A 347 -8.07 15.48 4.34
C ARG A 347 -9.09 16.58 4.08
N ASN A 348 -8.76 17.55 3.24
CA ASN A 348 -9.66 18.64 2.91
C ASN A 348 -10.96 18.14 2.28
N ILE A 349 -10.89 17.12 1.44
CA ILE A 349 -12.07 16.53 0.77
C ILE A 349 -12.72 15.39 1.59
N GLY A 350 -12.19 15.07 2.79
CA GLY A 350 -12.78 14.09 3.71
C GLY A 350 -12.55 12.62 3.33
N LEU A 351 -11.58 12.34 2.45
CA LEU A 351 -11.18 10.97 2.08
C LEU A 351 -10.14 10.37 3.03
N ALA A 352 -9.47 11.20 3.82
CA ALA A 352 -8.58 10.78 4.89
C ALA A 352 -8.89 11.52 6.19
N ASP A 353 -8.70 10.84 7.30
CA ASP A 353 -8.90 11.42 8.63
C ASP A 353 -7.72 12.32 9.06
N LYS A 354 -7.84 12.97 10.21
CA LYS A 354 -6.75 13.74 10.82
C LYS A 354 -5.58 12.81 11.14
N LEU A 355 -4.37 13.32 11.04
CA LEU A 355 -3.11 12.61 11.28
C LEU A 355 -3.19 11.66 12.51
N GLY A 356 -2.97 10.37 12.27
CA GLY A 356 -2.85 9.34 13.30
C GLY A 356 -4.14 8.62 13.71
N SER A 357 -5.31 9.05 13.24
CA SER A 357 -6.56 8.32 13.54
C SER A 357 -6.73 7.04 12.76
N GLY A 358 -6.21 6.97 11.53
CA GLY A 358 -6.41 5.84 10.61
C GLY A 358 -5.94 4.50 11.17
N VAL A 359 -4.70 4.42 11.64
CA VAL A 359 -4.15 3.21 12.29
C VAL A 359 -5.01 2.81 13.48
N ARG A 360 -5.34 3.77 14.36
CA ARG A 360 -6.19 3.52 15.53
C ARG A 360 -7.58 3.06 15.17
N ASN A 361 -8.17 3.60 14.11
CA ASN A 361 -9.48 3.19 13.60
C ASN A 361 -9.45 1.74 13.12
N ILE A 362 -8.43 1.33 12.37
CA ILE A 362 -8.30 -0.06 11.93
C ILE A 362 -8.16 -0.98 13.14
N PHE A 363 -7.31 -0.68 14.13
CA PHE A 363 -7.19 -1.47 15.37
C PHE A 363 -8.50 -1.55 16.16
N LYS A 364 -9.27 -0.45 16.22
CA LYS A 364 -10.55 -0.41 16.91
C LYS A 364 -11.60 -1.27 16.24
N TYR A 365 -11.74 -1.15 14.92
CA TYR A 365 -12.87 -1.75 14.20
C TYR A 365 -12.58 -3.12 13.59
N ALA A 366 -11.32 -3.47 13.32
CA ALA A 366 -10.97 -4.76 12.74
C ALA A 366 -11.45 -5.95 13.57
N LYS A 367 -11.33 -5.90 14.89
CA LYS A 367 -11.80 -6.95 15.81
C LYS A 367 -13.32 -7.22 15.70
N HIS A 368 -14.10 -6.21 15.32
CA HIS A 368 -15.55 -6.34 15.08
C HIS A 368 -15.86 -6.75 13.65
N TYR A 369 -14.89 -6.62 12.75
CA TYR A 369 -14.97 -7.06 11.37
C TYR A 369 -14.33 -8.43 11.23
N GLN A 370 -15.15 -9.49 11.28
CA GLN A 370 -14.73 -10.89 11.13
C GLN A 370 -13.61 -11.32 12.11
N GLY A 371 -13.59 -10.79 13.34
CA GLY A 371 -12.53 -11.09 14.30
C GLY A 371 -11.13 -10.68 13.84
N GLY A 372 -11.05 -9.60 13.07
CA GLY A 372 -9.83 -9.18 12.37
C GLY A 372 -8.70 -8.76 13.29
N HIS A 373 -7.49 -9.17 12.93
CA HIS A 373 -6.23 -8.76 13.57
C HIS A 373 -5.44 -7.90 12.58
N PRO A 374 -5.30 -6.58 12.84
CA PRO A 374 -4.56 -5.69 11.97
C PRO A 374 -3.06 -5.76 12.24
N HIS A 375 -2.26 -5.73 11.18
CA HIS A 375 -0.81 -5.63 11.19
C HIS A 375 -0.37 -4.54 10.24
N PHE A 376 0.54 -3.69 10.69
CA PHE A 376 1.17 -2.66 9.88
C PHE A 376 2.68 -2.86 9.96
N PHE A 377 3.32 -2.93 8.84
CA PHE A 377 4.76 -3.16 8.78
C PHE A 377 5.43 -2.11 7.89
N GLU A 378 6.32 -1.32 8.48
CA GLU A 378 7.08 -0.30 7.75
C GLU A 378 8.46 -0.82 7.36
N GLN A 379 8.70 -0.84 6.06
CA GLN A 379 9.98 -1.08 5.38
C GLN A 379 9.97 -0.34 4.04
N ASP A 380 10.88 -0.68 3.12
CA ASP A 380 10.87 -0.14 1.74
C ASP A 380 9.58 -0.49 0.98
N VAL A 381 8.88 -1.53 1.41
CA VAL A 381 7.49 -1.82 1.08
C VAL A 381 6.67 -1.68 2.36
N PHE A 382 5.74 -0.73 2.37
CA PHE A 382 4.78 -0.59 3.46
C PHE A 382 3.65 -1.59 3.26
N ARG A 383 3.33 -2.35 4.31
CA ARG A 383 2.26 -3.35 4.31
C ARG A 383 1.24 -3.03 5.39
N THR A 384 -0.02 -3.08 5.03
CA THR A 384 -1.14 -3.12 5.97
C THR A 384 -1.93 -4.38 5.70
N SER A 385 -2.17 -5.21 6.71
CA SER A 385 -3.05 -6.38 6.61
C SER A 385 -4.06 -6.42 7.74
N VAL A 386 -5.22 -7.00 7.47
CA VAL A 386 -6.21 -7.38 8.46
C VAL A 386 -6.49 -8.86 8.24
N GLU A 387 -6.03 -9.71 9.17
CA GLU A 387 -6.22 -11.14 9.13
C GLU A 387 -7.52 -11.53 9.83
N PHE A 388 -8.28 -12.48 9.26
CA PHE A 388 -9.58 -12.93 9.78
C PHE A 388 -9.46 -14.26 10.49
N THR A 389 -10.25 -14.49 11.53
CA THR A 389 -10.31 -15.79 12.21
C THR A 389 -11.16 -16.80 11.44
N ASP A 390 -10.79 -18.09 11.48
CA ASP A 390 -11.48 -19.19 10.77
C ASP A 390 -12.98 -19.31 11.06
N ALA A 391 -13.42 -18.93 12.24
CA ALA A 391 -14.85 -18.97 12.62
C ALA A 391 -15.71 -18.03 11.74
N THR A 392 -15.14 -16.95 11.26
CA THR A 392 -15.84 -15.93 10.47
C THR A 392 -15.88 -16.29 8.98
N ILE A 393 -14.90 -17.06 8.49
CA ILE A 393 -14.90 -17.61 7.12
C ILE A 393 -16.11 -18.54 6.94
N LYS A 394 -16.46 -19.35 7.97
CA LYS A 394 -17.64 -20.23 7.93
C LYS A 394 -18.94 -19.45 7.84
N VAL A 395 -19.06 -18.29 8.50
CA VAL A 395 -20.23 -17.43 8.45
C VAL A 395 -20.31 -16.69 7.10
N ALA A 396 -19.19 -16.17 6.57
CA ALA A 396 -19.16 -15.55 5.26
C ALA A 396 -19.46 -16.56 4.13
N ASN A 397 -18.95 -17.78 4.23
CA ASN A 397 -19.28 -18.88 3.32
C ASN A 397 -20.71 -19.41 3.53
N ALA A 398 -21.26 -19.37 4.76
CA ALA A 398 -22.65 -19.65 5.03
C ALA A 398 -23.56 -18.56 4.50
N THR A 399 -23.19 -17.27 4.62
CA THR A 399 -23.93 -16.14 4.06
C THR A 399 -23.84 -16.12 2.53
N MET A 400 -22.70 -16.53 1.93
CA MET A 400 -22.61 -16.78 0.47
C MET A 400 -23.38 -18.03 0.05
N LYS A 401 -23.41 -19.11 0.85
CA LYS A 401 -24.26 -20.27 0.60
C LYS A 401 -25.74 -19.94 0.80
N VAL A 402 -26.08 -19.09 1.75
CA VAL A 402 -27.46 -18.57 1.93
C VAL A 402 -27.79 -17.59 0.81
N ALA A 403 -26.89 -16.72 0.38
CA ALA A 403 -27.08 -15.89 -0.82
C ALA A 403 -27.18 -16.75 -2.09
N ASN A 404 -26.38 -17.81 -2.22
CA ASN A 404 -26.50 -18.78 -3.32
C ASN A 404 -27.70 -19.73 -3.15
N ALA A 405 -28.21 -19.96 -1.94
CA ALA A 405 -29.46 -20.70 -1.68
C ALA A 405 -30.71 -19.79 -1.87
N THR A 406 -30.56 -18.48 -1.61
CA THR A 406 -31.58 -17.47 -1.94
C THR A 406 -31.66 -17.20 -3.45
N ILE A 407 -30.61 -17.58 -4.22
CA ILE A 407 -30.64 -17.60 -5.70
C ILE A 407 -31.53 -18.74 -6.21
N SER A 408 -31.79 -19.79 -5.45
CA SER A 408 -32.80 -20.79 -5.80
C SER A 408 -34.24 -20.30 -5.61
N ASP A 409 -34.48 -19.22 -4.81
CA ASP A 409 -35.75 -18.52 -4.71
C ASP A 409 -35.90 -17.35 -5.70
N THR A 410 -34.89 -17.08 -6.53
CA THR A 410 -34.92 -16.03 -7.56
C THR A 410 -35.54 -16.50 -8.89
N ASP A 411 -36.00 -17.71 -9.01
CA ASP A 411 -36.86 -18.13 -10.14
C ASP A 411 -38.04 -17.17 -10.34
N ALA A 412 -38.59 -16.61 -9.26
CA ALA A 412 -39.66 -15.61 -9.34
C ALA A 412 -39.20 -14.23 -9.84
N THR A 413 -37.97 -13.84 -9.62
CA THR A 413 -37.44 -12.51 -9.99
C THR A 413 -36.81 -12.54 -11.40
N ILE A 414 -36.28 -13.69 -11.82
CA ILE A 414 -35.79 -13.90 -13.20
C ILE A 414 -36.97 -13.98 -14.16
N ASN A 415 -38.06 -14.60 -13.77
CA ASN A 415 -39.31 -14.63 -14.55
C ASN A 415 -39.90 -13.23 -14.79
N ALA A 416 -39.65 -12.26 -13.90
CA ALA A 416 -40.09 -10.87 -14.08
C ALA A 416 -39.23 -10.06 -15.08
N THR A 417 -38.11 -10.59 -15.53
CA THR A 417 -37.16 -9.93 -16.47
C THR A 417 -37.12 -10.60 -17.85
N ILE A 418 -37.85 -11.70 -18.05
CA ILE A 418 -37.97 -12.43 -19.32
C ILE A 418 -39.20 -11.90 -20.04
N ASN A 419 -39.01 -11.35 -21.23
CA ASN A 419 -40.15 -10.87 -22.02
C ASN A 419 -40.89 -12.03 -22.68
N GLU A 420 -42.14 -11.78 -23.18
CA GLU A 420 -43.00 -12.78 -23.79
C GLU A 420 -42.34 -13.53 -24.96
N GLU A 421 -41.54 -12.84 -25.76
CA GLU A 421 -40.83 -13.44 -26.91
C GLU A 421 -39.66 -14.35 -26.45
N ASP A 422 -38.99 -14.03 -25.37
CA ASP A 422 -37.96 -14.90 -24.78
C ASP A 422 -38.58 -16.13 -24.12
N LEU A 423 -39.80 -16.01 -23.53
CA LEU A 423 -40.57 -17.12 -22.99
C LEU A 423 -41.02 -18.08 -24.11
N GLN A 424 -41.47 -17.56 -25.24
CA GLN A 424 -41.80 -18.40 -26.41
C GLN A 424 -40.59 -19.16 -26.95
N MET A 425 -39.43 -18.49 -26.98
CA MET A 425 -38.14 -19.11 -27.40
C MET A 425 -37.75 -20.24 -26.44
N LEU A 426 -37.86 -20.03 -25.12
CA LEU A 426 -37.60 -21.05 -24.11
C LEU A 426 -38.51 -22.26 -24.22
N ARG A 427 -39.80 -22.06 -24.48
CA ARG A 427 -40.76 -23.15 -24.71
C ARG A 427 -40.39 -24.00 -25.94
N LEU A 428 -39.94 -23.37 -27.02
CA LEU A 428 -39.47 -24.08 -28.20
C LEU A 428 -38.21 -24.88 -27.94
N ILE A 429 -37.28 -24.33 -27.17
CA ILE A 429 -36.04 -25.02 -26.71
C ILE A 429 -36.40 -26.20 -25.80
N GLN A 430 -37.40 -26.04 -24.89
CA GLN A 430 -37.85 -27.11 -24.02
C GLN A 430 -38.50 -28.27 -24.81
N ALA A 431 -39.27 -27.95 -25.83
CA ALA A 431 -39.90 -28.94 -26.68
C ALA A 431 -38.91 -29.67 -27.60
N LYS A 432 -37.84 -28.98 -28.06
CA LYS A 432 -36.82 -29.52 -28.95
C LYS A 432 -35.42 -28.99 -28.52
N PRO A 433 -34.72 -29.69 -27.60
CA PRO A 433 -33.43 -29.22 -27.07
C PRO A 433 -32.29 -29.09 -28.11
N ASP A 434 -32.39 -29.75 -29.24
CA ASP A 434 -31.44 -29.70 -30.37
C ASP A 434 -31.82 -28.65 -31.42
N ILE A 435 -32.87 -27.82 -31.18
CA ILE A 435 -33.35 -26.80 -32.10
C ILE A 435 -32.25 -25.84 -32.55
N THR A 436 -32.19 -25.58 -33.84
CA THR A 436 -31.19 -24.70 -34.45
C THR A 436 -31.65 -23.24 -34.48
N TYR A 437 -30.70 -22.30 -34.63
CA TYR A 437 -31.02 -20.88 -34.81
C TYR A 437 -31.91 -20.61 -36.05
N THR A 438 -31.82 -21.43 -37.07
CA THR A 438 -32.62 -21.30 -38.28
C THR A 438 -34.05 -21.72 -38.00
N GLU A 439 -34.26 -22.85 -37.34
CA GLU A 439 -35.61 -23.32 -36.94
C GLU A 439 -36.28 -22.36 -35.95
N LEU A 440 -35.51 -21.82 -34.98
CA LEU A 440 -36.06 -20.79 -34.08
C LEU A 440 -36.42 -19.50 -34.83
N SER A 441 -35.66 -19.12 -35.84
CA SER A 441 -35.92 -17.96 -36.68
C SER A 441 -37.23 -18.11 -37.47
N GLU A 442 -37.45 -19.31 -38.01
CA GLU A 442 -38.65 -19.64 -38.77
C GLU A 442 -39.89 -19.74 -37.89
N GLN A 443 -39.79 -20.34 -36.70
CA GLN A 443 -40.93 -20.57 -35.82
C GLN A 443 -41.36 -19.31 -35.07
N LEU A 444 -40.44 -18.36 -34.82
CA LEU A 444 -40.71 -17.10 -34.12
C LEU A 444 -40.92 -15.92 -35.06
N ASP A 445 -40.81 -16.11 -36.36
CA ASP A 445 -40.82 -15.06 -37.39
C ASP A 445 -39.83 -13.92 -37.06
N LEU A 446 -38.62 -14.29 -36.59
CA LEU A 446 -37.54 -13.36 -36.20
C LEU A 446 -36.33 -13.55 -37.11
N HIS A 447 -35.63 -12.45 -37.41
CA HIS A 447 -34.38 -12.55 -38.16
C HIS A 447 -33.31 -13.34 -37.37
N ARG A 448 -32.57 -14.23 -38.04
CA ARG A 448 -31.59 -15.13 -37.41
C ARG A 448 -30.59 -14.40 -36.52
N ALA A 449 -30.18 -13.17 -36.87
CA ALA A 449 -29.28 -12.37 -36.06
C ALA A 449 -29.92 -11.94 -34.72
N THR A 450 -31.27 -11.71 -34.73
CA THR A 450 -32.02 -11.38 -33.51
C THR A 450 -32.11 -12.59 -32.60
N VAL A 451 -32.39 -13.79 -33.15
CA VAL A 451 -32.38 -15.05 -32.40
C VAL A 451 -31.02 -15.30 -31.78
N ALA A 452 -29.94 -15.16 -32.54
CA ALA A 452 -28.57 -15.35 -32.02
C ALA A 452 -28.23 -14.40 -30.87
N ARG A 453 -28.61 -13.11 -30.97
CA ARG A 453 -28.42 -12.11 -29.90
C ARG A 453 -29.23 -12.44 -28.65
N ARG A 454 -30.49 -12.87 -28.78
CA ARG A 454 -31.35 -13.26 -27.66
C ARG A 454 -30.82 -14.53 -26.97
N ILE A 455 -30.49 -15.57 -27.72
CA ILE A 455 -29.86 -16.79 -27.17
C ILE A 455 -28.59 -16.45 -26.41
N LYS A 456 -27.75 -15.56 -26.94
CA LYS A 456 -26.54 -15.08 -26.24
C LYS A 456 -26.91 -14.38 -24.93
N SER A 457 -27.88 -13.48 -24.93
CA SER A 457 -28.37 -12.78 -23.73
C SER A 457 -28.93 -13.74 -22.69
N LEU A 458 -29.70 -14.74 -23.09
CA LEU A 458 -30.24 -15.77 -22.21
C LEU A 458 -29.16 -16.67 -21.62
N ALA A 459 -28.12 -16.96 -22.41
CA ALA A 459 -26.95 -17.72 -21.94
C ALA A 459 -26.10 -16.89 -20.96
N GLU A 460 -25.88 -15.60 -21.22
CA GLU A 460 -25.17 -14.66 -20.31
C GLU A 460 -25.92 -14.52 -18.98
N LYS A 461 -27.24 -14.52 -19.00
CA LYS A 461 -28.12 -14.53 -17.82
C LYS A 461 -28.21 -15.90 -17.14
N ARG A 462 -27.53 -16.92 -17.67
CA ARG A 462 -27.56 -18.31 -17.18
C ARG A 462 -28.97 -18.97 -17.21
N VAL A 463 -29.87 -18.44 -17.98
CA VAL A 463 -31.20 -19.00 -18.20
C VAL A 463 -31.15 -20.29 -19.00
N ILE A 464 -30.22 -20.33 -19.97
CA ILE A 464 -29.95 -21.51 -20.79
C ILE A 464 -28.46 -21.80 -20.83
N SER A 465 -28.09 -23.06 -21.02
CA SER A 465 -26.72 -23.52 -21.28
C SER A 465 -26.68 -24.49 -22.46
N ARG A 466 -25.52 -24.63 -23.10
CA ARG A 466 -25.35 -25.60 -24.19
C ARG A 466 -24.46 -26.74 -23.73
N VAL A 467 -24.97 -27.93 -23.78
CA VAL A 467 -24.26 -29.16 -23.39
C VAL A 467 -23.85 -29.93 -24.65
N GLY A 468 -22.57 -30.27 -24.80
CA GLY A 468 -22.00 -31.00 -25.89
C GLY A 468 -21.23 -30.16 -26.94
N ALA A 469 -20.89 -30.78 -28.07
CA ALA A 469 -20.07 -30.13 -29.11
C ALA A 469 -20.85 -29.06 -29.90
N ARG A 470 -20.13 -28.08 -30.48
CA ARG A 470 -20.73 -26.90 -31.15
C ARG A 470 -21.71 -27.26 -32.29
N LYS A 471 -21.60 -28.44 -32.92
CA LYS A 471 -22.49 -28.89 -34.01
C LYS A 471 -23.59 -29.88 -33.55
N THR A 472 -23.40 -30.60 -32.45
CA THR A 472 -24.26 -31.71 -32.01
C THR A 472 -24.71 -31.54 -30.55
N GLY A 473 -24.43 -30.39 -29.91
CA GLY A 473 -24.85 -30.10 -28.54
C GLY A 473 -26.30 -29.69 -28.47
N VAL A 474 -26.93 -29.94 -27.30
CA VAL A 474 -28.31 -29.60 -26.97
C VAL A 474 -28.36 -28.40 -26.03
N TRP A 475 -29.49 -27.69 -26.03
CA TRP A 475 -29.77 -26.61 -25.10
C TRP A 475 -30.39 -27.17 -23.82
N GLU A 476 -29.95 -26.72 -22.69
CA GLU A 476 -30.49 -27.04 -21.37
C GLU A 476 -31.03 -25.77 -20.74
N ILE A 477 -32.23 -25.83 -20.18
CA ILE A 477 -32.90 -24.70 -19.52
C ILE A 477 -32.61 -24.81 -18.02
N ASN A 478 -32.03 -23.79 -17.45
CA ASN A 478 -31.56 -23.78 -16.06
C ASN A 478 -32.54 -23.12 -15.09
N ILE A 479 -33.74 -22.78 -15.52
CA ILE A 479 -34.81 -22.19 -14.72
C ILE A 479 -36.12 -23.01 -14.89
N SER A 480 -37.06 -22.90 -13.94
CA SER A 480 -38.41 -23.44 -14.06
C SER A 480 -39.24 -22.47 -14.91
N LEU A 481 -39.80 -22.96 -16.03
CA LEU A 481 -40.70 -22.19 -16.93
C LEU A 481 -42.14 -22.22 -16.48
#